data_c2e704d2c39417aa545aa753482c52c1
#
_entry.id   c2e704d2c39417aa545aa753482c52c1
#
_cell.length_a   1.000
_cell.length_b   1.000
_cell.length_c   1.000
_cell.angle_alpha   90.00
_cell.angle_beta   90.00
_cell.angle_gamma   90.00
#
_symmetry.space_group_name_H-M   'P 1'
#
loop_
_entity.id
_entity.type
_entity.pdbx_description
1 polymer ?
#
loop_
_entity_poly.entity_id
_entity_poly.type
_entity_poly.pdbx_seq_one_letter_code
_entity_poly.pdbx_strand_id
1 'polypeptide(L)'
;MNKIRVMNELLSNKIAAGEVVEKVVSIVKELVENSVDAKATNIKIDLKEAGIREIIVTDNGIGMNREDAPLAFQRHATSKLYTDDDLWNISSLGFRGEALPSIAAVSDVILKTCDGEVGTMVHIKGGKIEKVTNSEARIGTQITVTSMFYNTPARLKHLRSPYAELANVVEYVNKMALSYPSIKFRLTNDDKEILNTDGSGNQLKVIKSIYGLDVAKRMLEIKNANDDYELAGYISLPEVTRANRNHMTILVNNRVIKNQYLNKIINDAYSSFKEDTRYPIVVININADPSLIDVNIHPSKQDIKFSNFEDLKVLIEDTIISTIKKKILIPKIETKEEGPEVTYRNLSLNLERNNIAPKEEEKTYSDEDKERLNNLVNFVEEPNNEYDNEEEKEDYAEEIVHDKLPELYPIGLALGTYIVCENEKGIYLIDQHAAEERVNYERNYYLLSHPNNDIISPLVPIVITLPNNEYIKIKENLNIMEE
;
A
#
# COMPACT_ATOMS: atom_id res chain seq x y z
N MET A 1 22.96 -32.37 36.67
CA MET A 1 23.01 -32.05 35.24
C MET A 1 22.54 -30.61 35.03
N ASN A 2 23.34 -29.79 34.36
CA ASN A 2 22.96 -28.42 34.06
C ASN A 2 21.76 -28.40 33.13
N LYS A 3 20.66 -27.70 33.54
CA LYS A 3 19.44 -27.57 32.74
C LYS A 3 19.60 -26.59 31.58
N ILE A 4 20.52 -25.60 31.72
CA ILE A 4 20.80 -24.57 30.70
C ILE A 4 21.92 -25.09 29.79
N ARG A 5 21.67 -25.04 28.45
CA ARG A 5 22.66 -25.40 27.43
C ARG A 5 22.66 -24.34 26.32
N VAL A 6 23.82 -24.12 25.71
CA VAL A 6 23.96 -23.29 24.52
C VAL A 6 23.26 -24.02 23.36
N MET A 7 22.38 -23.32 22.66
CA MET A 7 21.70 -23.86 21.48
C MET A 7 22.69 -24.11 20.35
N ASN A 8 22.39 -25.13 19.52
CA ASN A 8 23.08 -25.31 18.26
C ASN A 8 22.83 -24.12 17.34
N GLU A 9 23.85 -23.64 16.65
CA GLU A 9 23.84 -22.50 15.75
C GLU A 9 22.71 -22.58 14.69
N LEU A 10 22.53 -23.75 14.09
CA LEU A 10 21.45 -23.97 13.11
C LEU A 10 20.04 -23.80 13.72
N LEU A 11 19.83 -24.22 14.94
CA LEU A 11 18.56 -24.04 15.64
C LEU A 11 18.38 -22.57 16.03
N SER A 12 19.41 -21.94 16.57
CA SER A 12 19.41 -20.50 16.87
C SER A 12 19.09 -19.67 15.63
N ASN A 13 19.67 -20.03 14.47
CA ASN A 13 19.41 -19.37 13.19
C ASN A 13 17.95 -19.51 12.74
N LYS A 14 17.34 -20.69 12.92
CA LYS A 14 15.92 -20.91 12.60
C LYS A 14 14.97 -20.12 13.51
N ILE A 15 15.30 -19.98 14.79
CA ILE A 15 14.50 -19.20 15.75
C ILE A 15 14.58 -17.71 15.38
N ALA A 16 15.77 -17.18 15.21
CA ALA A 16 15.95 -15.77 14.82
C ALA A 16 15.41 -15.46 13.42
N ALA A 17 15.50 -16.41 12.48
CA ALA A 17 14.81 -16.27 11.20
C ALA A 17 13.29 -16.12 11.38
N GLY A 18 12.72 -16.56 12.50
CA GLY A 18 11.32 -16.38 12.82
C GLY A 18 10.91 -14.97 13.13
N GLU A 19 11.81 -14.21 13.68
CA GLU A 19 11.58 -12.81 14.03
C GLU A 19 11.81 -11.86 12.82
N VAL A 20 12.66 -12.29 11.88
CA VAL A 20 13.06 -11.48 10.71
C VAL A 20 12.23 -11.82 9.46
N VAL A 21 11.96 -13.11 9.23
CA VAL A 21 11.30 -13.62 8.01
C VAL A 21 9.98 -14.28 8.38
N GLU A 22 8.91 -13.51 8.35
CA GLU A 22 7.55 -14.01 8.61
C GLU A 22 6.75 -14.23 7.34
N LYS A 23 6.94 -13.39 6.32
CA LYS A 23 6.15 -13.30 5.09
C LYS A 23 7.05 -13.07 3.88
N VAL A 24 6.48 -13.23 2.68
CA VAL A 24 7.17 -12.90 1.42
C VAL A 24 7.68 -11.47 1.42
N VAL A 25 6.85 -10.51 1.86
CA VAL A 25 7.23 -9.09 1.91
C VAL A 25 8.43 -8.83 2.82
N SER A 26 8.65 -9.63 3.88
CA SER A 26 9.83 -9.47 4.76
C SER A 26 11.13 -9.74 3.99
N ILE A 27 11.16 -10.79 3.16
CA ILE A 27 12.32 -11.10 2.30
C ILE A 27 12.56 -9.99 1.29
N VAL A 28 11.51 -9.60 0.55
CA VAL A 28 11.63 -8.53 -0.46
C VAL A 28 12.12 -7.23 0.17
N LYS A 29 11.63 -6.89 1.37
CA LYS A 29 12.04 -5.72 2.12
C LYS A 29 13.55 -5.73 2.39
N GLU A 30 14.06 -6.76 3.00
CA GLU A 30 15.47 -6.85 3.36
C GLU A 30 16.38 -6.82 2.12
N LEU A 31 15.98 -7.50 1.02
CA LEU A 31 16.76 -7.51 -0.21
C LEU A 31 16.76 -6.14 -0.91
N VAL A 32 15.62 -5.47 -0.99
CA VAL A 32 15.49 -4.14 -1.59
C VAL A 32 16.22 -3.09 -0.76
N GLU A 33 16.11 -3.12 0.57
CA GLU A 33 16.84 -2.21 1.46
C GLU A 33 18.36 -2.38 1.31
N ASN A 34 18.85 -3.61 1.16
CA ASN A 34 20.26 -3.86 0.89
C ASN A 34 20.70 -3.32 -0.48
N SER A 35 19.85 -3.42 -1.51
CA SER A 35 20.12 -2.85 -2.84
C SER A 35 20.18 -1.31 -2.80
N VAL A 36 19.29 -0.65 -2.03
CA VAL A 36 19.34 0.81 -1.82
C VAL A 36 20.62 1.21 -1.08
N ASP A 37 20.98 0.50 -0.03
CA ASP A 37 22.22 0.74 0.74
C ASP A 37 23.48 0.54 -0.12
N ALA A 38 23.43 -0.42 -1.07
CA ALA A 38 24.47 -0.65 -2.08
C ALA A 38 24.52 0.44 -3.17
N LYS A 39 23.78 1.54 -3.03
CA LYS A 39 23.72 2.67 -3.97
C LYS A 39 23.23 2.28 -5.36
N ALA A 40 22.36 1.29 -5.46
CA ALA A 40 21.76 0.91 -6.72
C ALA A 40 20.90 2.04 -7.29
N THR A 41 20.97 2.21 -8.61
CA THR A 41 20.11 3.13 -9.37
C THR A 41 19.00 2.40 -10.12
N ASN A 42 19.08 1.07 -10.18
CA ASN A 42 18.09 0.22 -10.83
C ASN A 42 17.90 -1.07 -10.01
N ILE A 43 16.68 -1.29 -9.53
CA ILE A 43 16.31 -2.46 -8.72
C ILE A 43 15.15 -3.16 -9.43
N LYS A 44 15.37 -4.43 -9.78
CA LYS A 44 14.39 -5.29 -10.43
C LYS A 44 13.97 -6.38 -9.46
N ILE A 45 12.66 -6.55 -9.28
CA ILE A 45 12.04 -7.56 -8.42
C ILE A 45 11.15 -8.44 -9.29
N ASP A 46 11.52 -9.71 -9.44
CA ASP A 46 10.74 -10.69 -10.19
C ASP A 46 10.19 -11.73 -9.22
N LEU A 47 8.88 -11.92 -9.23
CA LEU A 47 8.17 -12.87 -8.38
C LEU A 47 7.55 -13.97 -9.23
N LYS A 48 7.52 -15.20 -8.69
CA LYS A 48 6.72 -16.31 -9.22
C LYS A 48 5.75 -16.77 -8.13
N GLU A 49 4.47 -16.91 -8.51
CA GLU A 49 3.39 -17.25 -7.57
C GLU A 49 3.41 -16.32 -6.35
N ALA A 50 3.39 -15.01 -6.61
CA ALA A 50 3.44 -13.96 -5.58
C ALA A 50 4.70 -14.00 -4.68
N GLY A 51 5.79 -14.64 -5.15
CA GLY A 51 7.02 -14.81 -4.38
C GLY A 51 7.06 -16.04 -3.47
N ILE A 52 5.99 -16.82 -3.43
CA ILE A 52 5.95 -18.09 -2.65
C ILE A 52 6.88 -19.12 -3.27
N ARG A 53 6.89 -19.21 -4.60
CA ARG A 53 7.73 -20.13 -5.33
C ARG A 53 9.15 -19.61 -5.52
N GLU A 54 9.28 -18.35 -5.96
CA GLU A 54 10.57 -17.73 -6.25
C GLU A 54 10.52 -16.20 -6.09
N ILE A 55 11.56 -15.65 -5.50
CA ILE A 55 11.82 -14.22 -5.39
C ILE A 55 13.19 -13.97 -6.00
N ILE A 56 13.28 -13.08 -7.00
CA ILE A 56 14.55 -12.63 -7.56
C ILE A 56 14.64 -11.13 -7.38
N VAL A 57 15.65 -10.67 -6.67
CA VAL A 57 15.98 -9.23 -6.59
C VAL A 57 17.31 -9.02 -7.27
N THR A 58 17.34 -8.11 -8.23
CA THR A 58 18.52 -7.78 -9.03
C THR A 58 18.77 -6.29 -8.96
N ASP A 59 19.98 -5.90 -8.62
CA ASP A 59 20.42 -4.51 -8.59
C ASP A 59 21.71 -4.27 -9.40
N ASN A 60 22.03 -3.00 -9.61
CA ASN A 60 23.26 -2.52 -10.21
C ASN A 60 24.10 -1.71 -9.20
N GLY A 61 24.01 -2.05 -7.91
CA GLY A 61 24.80 -1.41 -6.86
C GLY A 61 26.29 -1.77 -6.92
N ILE A 62 27.00 -1.46 -5.84
CA ILE A 62 28.46 -1.66 -5.76
C ILE A 62 28.91 -3.12 -5.86
N GLY A 63 27.98 -4.07 -5.60
CA GLY A 63 28.31 -5.50 -5.54
C GLY A 63 29.17 -5.89 -4.34
N MET A 64 29.70 -7.12 -4.40
CA MET A 64 30.62 -7.68 -3.38
C MET A 64 31.74 -8.43 -4.07
N ASN A 65 32.93 -8.38 -3.51
CA ASN A 65 34.07 -9.17 -3.94
C ASN A 65 33.90 -10.66 -3.56
N ARG A 66 34.86 -11.49 -3.98
CA ARG A 66 34.79 -12.94 -3.78
C ARG A 66 34.86 -13.37 -2.31
N GLU A 67 35.55 -12.59 -1.48
CA GLU A 67 35.74 -12.90 -0.05
C GLU A 67 34.51 -12.47 0.75
N ASP A 68 33.94 -11.32 0.48
CA ASP A 68 32.76 -10.75 1.16
C ASP A 68 31.47 -11.50 0.84
N ALA A 69 31.31 -12.01 -0.39
CA ALA A 69 30.09 -12.69 -0.81
C ALA A 69 29.64 -13.85 0.09
N PRO A 70 30.50 -14.80 0.53
CA PRO A 70 30.12 -15.79 1.54
C PRO A 70 30.01 -15.22 2.94
N LEU A 71 30.79 -14.17 3.32
CA LEU A 71 30.72 -13.53 4.63
C LEU A 71 29.37 -12.82 4.86
N ALA A 72 28.72 -12.33 3.80
CA ALA A 72 27.41 -11.71 3.90
C ALA A 72 26.32 -12.63 4.47
N PHE A 73 26.56 -13.94 4.51
CA PHE A 73 25.66 -14.94 5.12
C PHE A 73 26.08 -15.38 6.53
N GLN A 74 27.12 -14.78 7.08
CA GLN A 74 27.48 -14.96 8.48
C GLN A 74 26.72 -13.96 9.35
N ARG A 75 26.32 -14.40 10.53
CA ARG A 75 25.65 -13.52 11.51
C ARG A 75 26.60 -12.45 11.99
N HIS A 76 26.04 -11.27 12.20
CA HIS A 76 26.75 -10.08 12.67
C HIS A 76 27.86 -9.60 11.70
N ALA A 77 27.90 -10.14 10.46
CA ALA A 77 28.73 -9.61 9.40
C ALA A 77 28.01 -8.45 8.73
N THR A 78 28.57 -7.25 8.82
CA THR A 78 28.01 -6.04 8.22
C THR A 78 29.12 -5.13 7.75
N SER A 79 28.88 -4.44 6.63
CA SER A 79 29.74 -3.37 6.11
C SER A 79 29.27 -1.96 6.52
N LYS A 80 28.28 -1.88 7.43
CA LYS A 80 27.53 -0.65 7.68
C LYS A 80 27.76 -0.05 9.07
N LEU A 81 28.26 -0.83 10.04
CA LEU A 81 28.57 -0.40 11.41
C LEU A 81 29.90 -1.01 11.84
N TYR A 82 30.82 -0.16 12.29
CA TYR A 82 32.12 -0.58 12.81
C TYR A 82 32.41 -0.02 14.18
N THR A 83 31.79 1.10 14.56
CA THR A 83 32.04 1.81 15.82
C THR A 83 30.74 2.07 16.59
N ASP A 84 30.85 2.37 17.89
CA ASP A 84 29.70 2.77 18.70
C ASP A 84 29.09 4.09 18.22
N ASP A 85 29.88 4.99 17.64
CA ASP A 85 29.40 6.25 17.07
C ASP A 85 28.52 6.02 15.84
N ASP A 86 28.75 4.99 15.04
CA ASP A 86 27.90 4.61 13.91
C ASP A 86 26.49 4.23 14.35
N LEU A 87 26.34 3.75 15.60
CA LEU A 87 25.03 3.38 16.15
C LEU A 87 24.11 4.60 16.39
N TRP A 88 24.71 5.76 16.66
CA TRP A 88 23.97 7.01 16.86
C TRP A 88 23.63 7.72 15.54
N ASN A 89 24.41 7.43 14.49
CA ASN A 89 24.29 8.06 13.17
C ASN A 89 23.91 7.07 12.06
N ILE A 90 22.91 6.20 12.32
CA ILE A 90 22.49 5.18 11.36
C ILE A 90 21.87 5.84 10.12
N SER A 91 22.64 5.95 9.04
CA SER A 91 22.17 6.45 7.73
C SER A 91 21.65 5.32 6.80
N SER A 92 22.09 4.07 7.02
CA SER A 92 21.67 2.89 6.24
C SER A 92 20.31 2.37 6.67
N LEU A 93 19.56 1.77 5.73
CA LEU A 93 18.26 1.12 6.02
C LEU A 93 18.44 -0.13 6.88
N GLY A 94 19.38 -1.00 6.53
CA GLY A 94 19.77 -2.18 7.30
C GLY A 94 21.13 -2.01 7.97
N PHE A 95 21.36 -2.63 9.14
CA PHE A 95 22.64 -2.51 9.86
C PHE A 95 23.06 -3.75 10.67
N ARG A 96 22.14 -4.66 11.02
CA ARG A 96 22.36 -5.74 12.00
C ARG A 96 23.17 -6.93 11.48
N GLY A 97 23.35 -7.08 10.16
CA GLY A 97 24.02 -8.26 9.59
C GLY A 97 23.29 -9.59 9.86
N GLU A 98 21.95 -9.56 9.96
CA GLU A 98 21.14 -10.75 10.30
C GLU A 98 20.14 -11.15 9.22
N ALA A 99 19.86 -10.28 8.26
CA ALA A 99 18.81 -10.49 7.25
C ALA A 99 19.16 -11.67 6.32
N LEU A 100 20.28 -11.60 5.62
CA LEU A 100 20.69 -12.65 4.67
C LEU A 100 20.91 -14.00 5.35
N PRO A 101 21.57 -14.11 6.51
CA PRO A 101 21.65 -15.36 7.26
C PRO A 101 20.29 -15.93 7.64
N SER A 102 19.33 -15.08 8.03
CA SER A 102 17.98 -15.47 8.41
C SER A 102 17.18 -15.99 7.21
N ILE A 103 17.25 -15.31 6.06
CA ILE A 103 16.62 -15.76 4.81
C ILE A 103 17.21 -17.11 4.39
N ALA A 104 18.54 -17.24 4.37
CA ALA A 104 19.21 -18.48 3.97
C ALA A 104 18.93 -19.67 4.90
N ALA A 105 18.70 -19.40 6.20
CA ALA A 105 18.37 -20.47 7.16
C ALA A 105 17.04 -21.16 6.88
N VAL A 106 16.08 -20.50 6.21
CA VAL A 106 14.73 -21.03 5.95
C VAL A 106 14.41 -21.23 4.47
N SER A 107 15.37 -21.06 3.59
CA SER A 107 15.17 -21.13 2.13
C SER A 107 16.40 -21.69 1.41
N ASP A 108 16.29 -21.81 0.09
CA ASP A 108 17.38 -22.11 -0.83
C ASP A 108 17.72 -20.82 -1.57
N VAL A 109 18.97 -20.33 -1.41
CA VAL A 109 19.40 -19.01 -1.86
C VAL A 109 20.57 -19.11 -2.81
N ILE A 110 20.49 -18.45 -3.94
CA ILE A 110 21.60 -18.25 -4.87
C ILE A 110 21.91 -16.75 -4.94
N LEU A 111 23.08 -16.39 -4.49
CA LEU A 111 23.65 -15.04 -4.66
C LEU A 111 24.58 -15.04 -5.87
N LYS A 112 24.44 -14.07 -6.75
CA LYS A 112 25.42 -13.72 -7.80
C LYS A 112 25.79 -12.26 -7.64
N THR A 113 27.07 -11.95 -7.50
CA THR A 113 27.52 -10.59 -7.24
C THR A 113 28.87 -10.33 -7.91
N CYS A 114 29.15 -9.07 -8.22
CA CYS A 114 30.39 -8.60 -8.78
C CYS A 114 30.61 -7.14 -8.42
N ASP A 115 31.78 -6.78 -8.00
CA ASP A 115 32.24 -5.40 -7.68
C ASP A 115 32.95 -4.73 -8.86
N GLY A 116 33.03 -5.41 -10.01
CA GLY A 116 33.67 -4.93 -11.23
C GLY A 116 34.90 -5.79 -11.65
N GLU A 117 35.32 -6.73 -10.81
CA GLU A 117 36.43 -7.62 -11.09
C GLU A 117 35.91 -9.01 -11.55
N VAL A 118 35.75 -9.92 -10.63
CA VAL A 118 35.33 -11.31 -10.90
C VAL A 118 33.97 -11.59 -10.29
N GLY A 119 32.99 -11.97 -11.12
CA GLY A 119 31.69 -12.38 -10.65
C GLY A 119 31.78 -13.63 -9.77
N THR A 120 31.10 -13.60 -8.63
CA THR A 120 31.04 -14.67 -7.66
C THR A 120 29.61 -15.15 -7.50
N MET A 121 29.41 -16.47 -7.50
CA MET A 121 28.15 -17.13 -7.16
C MET A 121 28.30 -17.91 -5.86
N VAL A 122 27.41 -17.71 -4.91
CA VAL A 122 27.31 -18.45 -3.66
C VAL A 122 25.94 -19.14 -3.61
N HIS A 123 25.93 -20.45 -3.42
CA HIS A 123 24.72 -21.24 -3.24
C HIS A 123 24.63 -21.70 -1.79
N ILE A 124 23.51 -21.38 -1.14
CA ILE A 124 23.30 -21.63 0.29
C ILE A 124 21.93 -22.27 0.46
N LYS A 125 21.88 -23.38 1.21
CA LYS A 125 20.63 -24.09 1.51
C LYS A 125 20.50 -24.36 3.00
N GLY A 126 19.40 -23.87 3.61
CA GLY A 126 19.14 -24.05 5.04
C GLY A 126 20.26 -23.52 5.93
N GLY A 127 20.92 -22.42 5.53
CA GLY A 127 21.99 -21.77 6.24
C GLY A 127 23.39 -22.40 6.03
N LYS A 128 23.52 -23.40 5.15
CA LYS A 128 24.80 -24.01 4.81
C LYS A 128 25.25 -23.62 3.42
N ILE A 129 26.48 -23.16 3.27
CA ILE A 129 27.08 -22.91 1.98
C ILE A 129 27.36 -24.25 1.30
N GLU A 130 26.69 -24.48 0.18
CA GLU A 130 26.83 -25.70 -0.64
C GLU A 130 27.95 -25.51 -1.69
N LYS A 131 28.06 -24.31 -2.26
CA LYS A 131 28.99 -24.06 -3.36
C LYS A 131 29.34 -22.59 -3.47
N VAL A 132 30.64 -22.32 -3.77
CA VAL A 132 31.14 -21.00 -4.17
C VAL A 132 31.88 -21.16 -5.49
N THR A 133 31.45 -20.44 -6.53
CA THR A 133 32.02 -20.54 -7.89
C THR A 133 32.09 -19.17 -8.55
N ASN A 134 32.80 -19.07 -9.66
CA ASN A 134 32.78 -17.89 -10.49
C ASN A 134 31.41 -17.73 -11.16
N SER A 135 31.00 -16.51 -11.41
CA SER A 135 29.80 -16.10 -12.10
C SER A 135 30.15 -15.11 -13.21
N GLU A 136 29.14 -14.67 -13.96
CA GLU A 136 29.30 -13.58 -14.92
C GLU A 136 29.73 -12.29 -14.22
N ALA A 137 30.64 -11.54 -14.83
CA ALA A 137 31.16 -10.27 -14.32
C ALA A 137 30.17 -9.13 -14.60
N ARG A 138 29.02 -9.14 -13.94
CA ARG A 138 28.02 -8.08 -13.99
C ARG A 138 28.06 -7.32 -12.68
N ILE A 139 28.40 -6.04 -12.71
CA ILE A 139 28.42 -5.15 -11.53
C ILE A 139 27.03 -5.13 -10.89
N GLY A 140 26.99 -5.30 -9.56
CA GLY A 140 25.79 -5.34 -8.73
C GLY A 140 25.53 -6.73 -8.16
N THR A 141 24.33 -6.93 -7.65
CA THR A 141 23.95 -8.16 -6.97
C THR A 141 22.62 -8.70 -7.50
N GLN A 142 22.53 -10.02 -7.63
CA GLN A 142 21.29 -10.75 -7.87
C GLN A 142 21.15 -11.81 -6.79
N ILE A 143 20.02 -11.79 -6.08
CA ILE A 143 19.68 -12.81 -5.09
C ILE A 143 18.40 -13.50 -5.54
N THR A 144 18.48 -14.82 -5.68
CA THR A 144 17.36 -15.68 -5.97
C THR A 144 17.05 -16.50 -4.73
N VAL A 145 15.82 -16.40 -4.24
CA VAL A 145 15.31 -17.15 -3.08
C VAL A 145 14.22 -18.10 -3.55
N THR A 146 14.40 -19.37 -3.29
CA THR A 146 13.45 -20.45 -3.64
C THR A 146 13.15 -21.32 -2.43
N SER A 147 12.11 -22.13 -2.52
CA SER A 147 11.76 -23.09 -1.47
C SER A 147 11.64 -22.48 -0.07
N MET A 148 11.03 -21.30 0.02
CA MET A 148 10.82 -20.59 1.28
C MET A 148 10.08 -21.48 2.28
N PHE A 149 10.58 -21.53 3.52
CA PHE A 149 10.03 -22.33 4.64
C PHE A 149 10.01 -23.84 4.43
N TYR A 150 10.78 -24.41 3.47
CA TYR A 150 10.82 -25.84 3.22
C TYR A 150 11.18 -26.67 4.46
N ASN A 151 11.96 -26.09 5.39
CA ASN A 151 12.41 -26.72 6.64
C ASN A 151 11.65 -26.21 7.89
N THR A 152 10.59 -25.42 7.69
CA THR A 152 9.69 -24.88 8.73
C THR A 152 8.24 -24.94 8.28
N PRO A 153 7.65 -26.17 8.12
CA PRO A 153 6.35 -26.35 7.50
C PRO A 153 5.19 -25.66 8.22
N ALA A 154 5.30 -25.44 9.53
CA ALA A 154 4.29 -24.67 10.26
C ALA A 154 4.17 -23.23 9.73
N ARG A 155 5.29 -22.57 9.41
CA ARG A 155 5.28 -21.22 8.84
C ARG A 155 4.72 -21.18 7.42
N LEU A 156 5.01 -22.20 6.62
CA LEU A 156 4.47 -22.29 5.26
C LEU A 156 2.92 -22.32 5.28
N LYS A 157 2.33 -22.99 6.28
CA LYS A 157 0.86 -23.02 6.47
C LYS A 157 0.27 -21.71 6.95
N HIS A 158 1.07 -20.81 7.53
CA HIS A 158 0.62 -19.49 7.98
C HIS A 158 0.77 -18.39 6.92
N LEU A 159 1.28 -18.69 5.72
CA LEU A 159 1.24 -17.76 4.60
C LEU A 159 -0.21 -17.50 4.22
N ARG A 160 -0.51 -16.23 3.96
CA ARG A 160 -1.82 -15.82 3.46
C ARG A 160 -2.01 -16.27 2.01
N SER A 161 -3.15 -15.96 1.43
CA SER A 161 -3.37 -16.21 0.00
C SER A 161 -2.27 -15.56 -0.86
N PRO A 162 -1.92 -16.12 -2.03
CA PRO A 162 -0.94 -15.53 -2.94
C PRO A 162 -1.25 -14.07 -3.29
N TYR A 163 -2.53 -13.71 -3.42
CA TYR A 163 -2.96 -12.34 -3.67
C TYR A 163 -2.65 -11.39 -2.51
N ALA A 164 -2.88 -11.83 -1.27
CA ALA A 164 -2.56 -11.02 -0.09
C ALA A 164 -1.05 -10.82 0.07
N GLU A 165 -0.23 -11.87 -0.20
CA GLU A 165 1.23 -11.74 -0.19
C GLU A 165 1.71 -10.78 -1.28
N LEU A 166 1.18 -10.90 -2.51
CA LEU A 166 1.50 -10.00 -3.62
C LEU A 166 1.10 -8.54 -3.29
N ALA A 167 -0.10 -8.33 -2.75
CA ALA A 167 -0.56 -6.98 -2.38
C ALA A 167 0.36 -6.32 -1.34
N ASN A 168 0.86 -7.08 -0.35
CA ASN A 168 1.81 -6.58 0.63
C ASN A 168 3.16 -6.20 -0.01
N VAL A 169 3.66 -7.01 -0.95
CA VAL A 169 4.90 -6.71 -1.69
C VAL A 169 4.72 -5.46 -2.55
N VAL A 170 3.62 -5.35 -3.29
CA VAL A 170 3.31 -4.18 -4.14
C VAL A 170 3.22 -2.91 -3.28
N GLU A 171 2.53 -2.96 -2.13
CA GLU A 171 2.43 -1.82 -1.22
C GLU A 171 3.83 -1.38 -0.73
N TYR A 172 4.67 -2.33 -0.34
CA TYR A 172 6.03 -2.05 0.11
C TYR A 172 6.87 -1.42 -1.01
N VAL A 173 6.89 -2.02 -2.21
CA VAL A 173 7.69 -1.53 -3.34
C VAL A 173 7.21 -0.16 -3.81
N ASN A 174 5.89 0.11 -3.81
CA ASN A 174 5.33 1.42 -4.08
C ASN A 174 5.86 2.49 -3.11
N LYS A 175 5.90 2.18 -1.80
CA LYS A 175 6.44 3.10 -0.78
C LYS A 175 7.93 3.34 -0.96
N MET A 176 8.70 2.30 -1.30
CA MET A 176 10.12 2.46 -1.61
C MET A 176 10.36 3.32 -2.86
N ALA A 177 9.56 3.14 -3.91
CA ALA A 177 9.64 3.97 -5.11
C ALA A 177 9.30 5.45 -4.82
N LEU A 178 8.33 5.72 -3.95
CA LEU A 178 8.00 7.08 -3.50
C LEU A 178 9.09 7.70 -2.64
N SER A 179 9.81 6.89 -1.84
CA SER A 179 10.93 7.33 -1.00
C SER A 179 12.19 7.65 -1.81
N TYR A 180 12.43 6.89 -2.87
CA TYR A 180 13.64 6.95 -3.68
C TYR A 180 13.30 7.16 -5.17
N PRO A 181 12.75 8.32 -5.56
CA PRO A 181 12.31 8.58 -6.94
C PRO A 181 13.47 8.59 -7.95
N SER A 182 14.72 8.71 -7.51
CA SER A 182 15.94 8.60 -8.32
C SER A 182 16.36 7.15 -8.63
N ILE A 183 15.73 6.17 -7.97
CA ILE A 183 15.96 4.76 -8.23
C ILE A 183 14.85 4.25 -9.16
N LYS A 184 15.25 3.55 -10.22
CA LYS A 184 14.32 2.82 -11.08
C LYS A 184 13.91 1.53 -10.40
N PHE A 185 12.62 1.38 -10.09
CA PHE A 185 12.03 0.14 -9.59
C PHE A 185 11.23 -0.55 -10.70
N ARG A 186 11.44 -1.83 -10.87
CA ARG A 186 10.62 -2.69 -11.72
C ARG A 186 10.17 -3.91 -10.92
N LEU A 187 8.85 -4.11 -10.81
CA LEU A 187 8.23 -5.26 -10.15
C LEU A 187 7.44 -6.05 -11.17
N THR A 188 7.71 -7.36 -11.25
CA THR A 188 6.93 -8.30 -12.07
C THR A 188 6.42 -9.46 -11.21
N ASN A 189 5.26 -10.02 -11.56
CA ASN A 189 4.77 -11.30 -11.01
C ASN A 189 4.31 -12.18 -12.15
N ASP A 190 4.81 -13.41 -12.22
CA ASP A 190 4.55 -14.37 -13.30
C ASP A 190 4.70 -13.73 -14.68
N ASP A 191 5.83 -13.03 -14.87
CA ASP A 191 6.22 -12.27 -16.06
C ASP A 191 5.33 -11.07 -16.42
N LYS A 192 4.28 -10.77 -15.63
CA LYS A 192 3.45 -9.58 -15.80
C LYS A 192 4.04 -8.41 -15.03
N GLU A 193 4.23 -7.28 -15.70
CA GLU A 193 4.71 -6.04 -15.08
C GLU A 193 3.60 -5.41 -14.22
N ILE A 194 3.94 -5.13 -12.95
CA ILE A 194 3.04 -4.51 -11.97
C ILE A 194 3.43 -3.05 -11.73
N LEU A 195 4.73 -2.77 -11.61
CA LEU A 195 5.26 -1.44 -11.41
C LEU A 195 6.52 -1.25 -12.28
N ASN A 196 6.65 -0.06 -12.87
CA ASN A 196 7.86 0.36 -13.56
C ASN A 196 8.02 1.88 -13.42
N THR A 197 9.04 2.31 -12.68
CA THR A 197 9.39 3.72 -12.52
C THR A 197 10.60 4.07 -13.38
N ASP A 198 10.76 5.35 -13.71
CA ASP A 198 11.84 5.78 -14.63
C ASP A 198 13.16 6.10 -13.92
N GLY A 199 13.16 6.29 -12.60
CA GLY A 199 14.35 6.66 -11.82
C GLY A 199 14.85 8.08 -12.08
N SER A 200 14.00 8.96 -12.59
CA SER A 200 14.38 10.34 -12.98
C SER A 200 14.51 11.33 -11.81
N GLY A 201 14.25 10.91 -10.57
CA GLY A 201 14.17 11.79 -9.40
C GLY A 201 12.86 12.58 -9.28
N ASN A 202 11.96 12.46 -10.26
CA ASN A 202 10.69 13.17 -10.24
C ASN A 202 9.61 12.35 -9.52
N GLN A 203 9.27 12.77 -8.29
CA GLN A 203 8.28 12.09 -7.45
C GLN A 203 6.89 12.07 -8.08
N LEU A 204 6.48 13.11 -8.83
CA LEU A 204 5.18 13.16 -9.50
C LEU A 204 5.08 12.08 -10.61
N LYS A 205 6.17 11.75 -11.30
CA LYS A 205 6.19 10.64 -12.26
C LYS A 205 6.04 9.29 -11.56
N VAL A 206 6.62 9.13 -10.39
CA VAL A 206 6.43 7.92 -9.58
C VAL A 206 4.97 7.82 -9.11
N ILE A 207 4.38 8.92 -8.65
CA ILE A 207 2.94 9.01 -8.30
C ILE A 207 2.08 8.60 -9.50
N LYS A 208 2.42 9.09 -10.72
CA LYS A 208 1.72 8.69 -11.95
C LYS A 208 1.84 7.18 -12.22
N SER A 209 3.01 6.58 -12.01
CA SER A 209 3.22 5.14 -12.23
C SER A 209 2.43 4.27 -11.23
N ILE A 210 2.19 4.76 -10.01
CA ILE A 210 1.48 4.04 -8.95
C ILE A 210 -0.03 4.26 -9.00
N TYR A 211 -0.47 5.53 -9.14
CA TYR A 211 -1.88 5.94 -8.98
C TYR A 211 -2.57 6.30 -10.30
N GLY A 212 -1.82 6.34 -11.40
CA GLY A 212 -2.34 6.73 -12.70
C GLY A 212 -2.24 8.23 -13.00
N LEU A 213 -2.47 8.59 -14.28
CA LEU A 213 -2.32 9.95 -14.78
C LEU A 213 -3.34 10.92 -14.18
N ASP A 214 -4.58 10.46 -13.98
CA ASP A 214 -5.68 11.31 -13.50
C ASP A 214 -5.44 11.76 -12.06
N VAL A 215 -4.92 10.89 -11.20
CA VAL A 215 -4.50 11.25 -9.85
C VAL A 215 -3.31 12.21 -9.90
N ALA A 216 -2.29 11.89 -10.69
CA ALA A 216 -1.08 12.71 -10.78
C ALA A 216 -1.37 14.16 -11.23
N LYS A 217 -2.33 14.37 -12.16
CA LYS A 217 -2.77 15.71 -12.58
C LYS A 217 -3.46 16.52 -11.48
N ARG A 218 -3.98 15.85 -10.46
CA ARG A 218 -4.72 16.44 -9.34
C ARG A 218 -3.89 16.44 -8.04
N MET A 219 -2.58 16.27 -8.16
CA MET A 219 -1.64 16.42 -7.05
C MET A 219 -1.13 17.88 -7.01
N LEU A 220 -1.02 18.42 -5.81
CA LEU A 220 -0.45 19.72 -5.52
C LEU A 220 0.91 19.54 -4.88
N GLU A 221 1.91 20.23 -5.40
CA GLU A 221 3.23 20.27 -4.77
C GLU A 221 3.18 21.13 -3.51
N ILE A 222 3.80 20.64 -2.44
CA ILE A 222 3.98 21.37 -1.20
C ILE A 222 5.46 21.50 -0.90
N LYS A 223 5.84 22.69 -0.42
CA LYS A 223 7.17 22.97 0.11
C LYS A 223 7.06 24.07 1.15
N ASN A 224 7.52 23.80 2.37
CA ASN A 224 7.56 24.74 3.47
C ASN A 224 8.66 24.33 4.45
N ALA A 225 9.12 25.26 5.27
CA ALA A 225 10.12 24.98 6.29
C ALA A 225 9.91 25.91 7.49
N ASN A 226 10.32 25.42 8.66
CA ASN A 226 10.56 26.22 9.85
C ASN A 226 12.01 26.00 10.32
N ASP A 227 12.35 26.42 11.55
CA ASP A 227 13.73 26.33 12.06
C ASP A 227 14.19 24.86 12.24
N ASP A 228 13.28 23.93 12.52
CA ASP A 228 13.57 22.54 12.88
C ASP A 228 13.25 21.54 11.76
N TYR A 229 12.29 21.86 10.89
CA TYR A 229 11.73 20.92 9.91
C TYR A 229 11.62 21.54 8.52
N GLU A 230 11.96 20.76 7.51
CA GLU A 230 11.65 21.06 6.10
C GLU A 230 10.64 20.03 5.58
N LEU A 231 9.53 20.54 5.04
CA LEU A 231 8.42 19.75 4.48
C LEU A 231 8.41 19.88 2.96
N ALA A 232 8.45 18.76 2.26
CA ALA A 232 8.35 18.73 0.80
C ALA A 232 7.54 17.50 0.34
N GLY A 233 6.86 17.61 -0.80
CA GLY A 233 6.12 16.49 -1.39
C GLY A 233 4.89 16.90 -2.16
N TYR A 234 3.89 15.99 -2.17
CA TYR A 234 2.66 16.13 -2.95
C TYR A 234 1.44 15.74 -2.13
N ILE A 235 0.38 16.51 -2.26
CA ILE A 235 -0.94 16.26 -1.65
C ILE A 235 -2.01 16.26 -2.73
N SER A 236 -3.04 15.43 -2.60
CA SER A 236 -4.14 15.40 -3.55
C SER A 236 -5.10 16.59 -3.37
N LEU A 237 -5.77 16.99 -4.45
CA LEU A 237 -6.97 17.84 -4.32
C LEU A 237 -8.02 17.12 -3.44
N PRO A 238 -8.86 17.86 -2.68
CA PRO A 238 -9.85 17.28 -1.77
C PRO A 238 -10.85 16.31 -2.43
N GLU A 239 -11.12 16.50 -3.71
CA GLU A 239 -11.98 15.61 -4.51
C GLU A 239 -11.36 14.22 -4.79
N VAL A 240 -10.03 14.08 -4.62
CA VAL A 240 -9.30 12.84 -4.87
C VAL A 240 -8.98 12.17 -3.54
N THR A 241 -9.86 11.31 -3.11
CA THR A 241 -9.76 10.60 -1.82
C THR A 241 -9.83 9.09 -1.97
N ARG A 242 -9.52 8.37 -0.90
CA ARG A 242 -9.57 6.91 -0.79
C ARG A 242 -10.33 6.49 0.46
N ALA A 243 -10.83 5.26 0.48
CA ALA A 243 -11.56 4.70 1.61
C ALA A 243 -10.68 4.40 2.84
N ASN A 244 -9.36 4.28 2.66
CA ASN A 244 -8.44 3.97 3.74
C ASN A 244 -7.20 4.89 3.72
N ARG A 245 -6.53 4.98 4.88
CA ARG A 245 -5.35 5.83 5.11
C ARG A 245 -4.03 5.26 4.57
N ASN A 246 -4.02 4.11 3.90
CA ASN A 246 -2.79 3.49 3.40
C ASN A 246 -2.11 4.29 2.27
N HIS A 247 -2.84 5.25 1.68
CA HIS A 247 -2.35 6.14 0.63
C HIS A 247 -1.75 7.45 1.16
N MET A 248 -1.67 7.59 2.49
CA MET A 248 -0.93 8.66 3.15
C MET A 248 0.47 8.14 3.45
N THR A 249 1.42 8.44 2.57
CA THR A 249 2.83 8.04 2.72
C THR A 249 3.60 9.17 3.34
N ILE A 250 4.07 8.98 4.57
CA ILE A 250 4.88 9.94 5.29
C ILE A 250 6.31 9.40 5.36
N LEU A 251 7.24 10.23 4.97
CA LEU A 251 8.66 9.96 4.97
C LEU A 251 9.33 10.89 5.97
N VAL A 252 10.31 10.38 6.70
CA VAL A 252 11.20 11.17 7.55
C VAL A 252 12.63 10.85 7.15
N ASN A 253 13.35 11.85 6.65
CA ASN A 253 14.69 11.67 6.08
C ASN A 253 14.71 10.51 5.07
N ASN A 254 13.74 10.47 4.16
CA ASN A 254 13.48 9.44 3.14
C ASN A 254 13.11 8.04 3.68
N ARG A 255 12.86 7.87 4.98
CA ARG A 255 12.37 6.61 5.55
C ARG A 255 10.86 6.62 5.70
N VAL A 256 10.18 5.58 5.23
CA VAL A 256 8.74 5.41 5.42
C VAL A 256 8.44 5.16 6.89
N ILE A 257 7.60 6.01 7.47
CA ILE A 257 7.12 5.87 8.84
C ILE A 257 5.62 5.57 8.89
N LYS A 258 5.19 4.92 9.98
CA LYS A 258 3.78 4.69 10.30
C LYS A 258 3.51 5.38 11.63
N ASN A 259 3.09 6.64 11.57
CA ASN A 259 2.73 7.41 12.76
C ASN A 259 1.26 7.82 12.68
N GLN A 260 0.46 7.34 13.65
CA GLN A 260 -0.99 7.60 13.67
C GLN A 260 -1.30 9.08 13.94
N TYR A 261 -0.47 9.75 14.74
CA TYR A 261 -0.66 11.17 15.05
C TYR A 261 -0.46 12.05 13.81
N LEU A 262 0.61 11.80 13.03
CA LEU A 262 0.83 12.52 11.77
C LEU A 262 -0.28 12.25 10.76
N ASN A 263 -0.74 11.01 10.65
CA ASN A 263 -1.88 10.68 9.80
C ASN A 263 -3.14 11.45 10.23
N LYS A 264 -3.38 11.58 11.54
CA LYS A 264 -4.51 12.35 12.07
C LYS A 264 -4.35 13.83 11.74
N ILE A 265 -3.21 14.45 12.00
CA ILE A 265 -2.93 15.87 11.69
C ILE A 265 -3.21 16.17 10.21
N ILE A 266 -2.68 15.33 9.30
CA ILE A 266 -2.90 15.50 7.86
C ILE A 266 -4.39 15.38 7.53
N ASN A 267 -5.09 14.39 8.09
CA ASN A 267 -6.51 14.20 7.84
C ASN A 267 -7.36 15.34 8.39
N ASP A 268 -7.02 15.85 9.58
CA ASP A 268 -7.72 16.96 10.23
C ASP A 268 -7.51 18.28 9.43
N ALA A 269 -6.32 18.49 8.85
CA ALA A 269 -6.06 19.63 7.94
C ALA A 269 -6.94 19.62 6.68
N TYR A 270 -7.42 18.44 6.28
CA TYR A 270 -8.36 18.28 5.17
C TYR A 270 -9.84 18.35 5.56
N SER A 271 -10.18 18.28 6.85
CA SER A 271 -11.56 18.10 7.34
C SER A 271 -12.55 19.12 6.77
N SER A 272 -12.12 20.40 6.62
CA SER A 272 -12.95 21.47 6.05
C SER A 272 -13.16 21.38 4.51
N PHE A 273 -12.51 20.44 3.83
CA PHE A 273 -12.49 20.38 2.37
C PHE A 273 -12.96 19.04 1.80
N LYS A 274 -13.13 17.99 2.61
CA LYS A 274 -13.53 16.64 2.19
C LYS A 274 -14.50 16.02 3.18
N GLU A 275 -15.10 14.90 2.79
CA GLU A 275 -15.91 14.06 3.68
C GLU A 275 -15.06 13.39 4.77
N ASP A 276 -15.58 13.28 5.98
CA ASP A 276 -14.86 12.77 7.16
C ASP A 276 -14.41 11.30 7.01
N THR A 277 -15.20 10.49 6.32
CA THR A 277 -14.93 9.05 6.11
C THR A 277 -13.87 8.74 5.05
N ARG A 278 -13.38 9.76 4.34
CA ARG A 278 -12.45 9.61 3.21
C ARG A 278 -11.07 10.16 3.55
N TYR A 279 -10.04 9.61 2.95
CA TYR A 279 -8.64 9.98 3.20
C TYR A 279 -7.98 10.52 1.93
N PRO A 280 -7.16 11.59 2.01
CA PRO A 280 -6.43 12.11 0.87
C PRO A 280 -5.30 11.17 0.45
N ILE A 281 -4.82 11.32 -0.79
CA ILE A 281 -3.55 10.74 -1.23
C ILE A 281 -2.45 11.74 -0.93
N VAL A 282 -1.48 11.34 -0.11
CA VAL A 282 -0.42 12.21 0.38
C VAL A 282 0.92 11.51 0.29
N VAL A 283 1.93 12.21 -0.19
CA VAL A 283 3.34 11.79 -0.18
C VAL A 283 4.15 12.96 0.34
N ILE A 284 4.49 12.94 1.61
CA ILE A 284 5.19 14.03 2.31
C ILE A 284 6.52 13.51 2.83
N ASN A 285 7.61 14.21 2.55
CA ASN A 285 8.90 14.01 3.19
C ASN A 285 9.17 15.13 4.19
N ILE A 286 9.46 14.76 5.42
CA ILE A 286 9.85 15.61 6.52
C ILE A 286 11.36 15.42 6.69
N ASN A 287 12.12 16.45 6.35
CA ASN A 287 13.55 16.48 6.63
C ASN A 287 13.78 17.20 7.96
N ALA A 288 14.54 16.58 8.84
CA ALA A 288 14.89 17.14 10.14
C ALA A 288 16.30 16.71 10.53
N ASP A 289 16.92 17.48 11.40
CA ASP A 289 18.19 17.09 11.99
C ASP A 289 18.03 15.78 12.78
N PRO A 290 18.94 14.80 12.61
CA PRO A 290 18.87 13.52 13.34
C PRO A 290 18.79 13.67 14.86
N SER A 291 19.32 14.74 15.42
CA SER A 291 19.27 15.03 16.88
C SER A 291 17.85 15.38 17.37
N LEU A 292 16.95 15.82 16.48
CA LEU A 292 15.57 16.15 16.81
C LEU A 292 14.63 14.94 16.70
N ILE A 293 15.16 13.78 16.27
CA ILE A 293 14.37 12.60 15.93
C ILE A 293 14.93 11.39 16.69
N ASP A 294 14.11 10.70 17.47
CA ASP A 294 14.45 9.38 18.01
C ASP A 294 13.78 8.28 17.16
N VAL A 295 14.59 7.56 16.40
CA VAL A 295 14.19 6.47 15.49
C VAL A 295 14.20 5.11 16.18
N ASN A 296 14.82 4.99 17.36
CA ASN A 296 15.12 3.68 18.00
C ASN A 296 14.00 3.16 18.92
N ILE A 297 12.77 3.59 18.74
CA ILE A 297 11.65 3.26 19.65
C ILE A 297 11.07 1.87 19.37
N HIS A 298 11.12 1.38 18.13
CA HIS A 298 10.55 0.09 17.74
C HIS A 298 11.52 -0.72 16.86
N PRO A 299 11.57 -2.07 16.99
CA PRO A 299 12.44 -2.94 16.18
C PRO A 299 12.24 -2.76 14.66
N SER A 300 11.02 -2.44 14.20
CA SER A 300 10.71 -2.18 12.80
C SER A 300 11.08 -0.78 12.33
N LYS A 301 11.57 0.13 13.21
CA LYS A 301 11.91 1.53 12.90
C LYS A 301 10.80 2.32 12.20
N GLN A 302 9.55 1.94 12.39
CA GLN A 302 8.41 2.58 11.75
C GLN A 302 7.74 3.64 12.60
N ASP A 303 8.13 3.76 13.88
CA ASP A 303 7.64 4.81 14.79
C ASP A 303 8.80 5.73 15.18
N ILE A 304 8.52 7.02 15.24
CA ILE A 304 9.50 8.07 15.48
C ILE A 304 8.92 9.06 16.49
N LYS A 305 9.74 9.48 17.47
CA LYS A 305 9.44 10.63 18.33
C LYS A 305 10.15 11.87 17.81
N PHE A 306 9.42 12.97 17.77
CA PHE A 306 9.90 14.29 17.38
C PHE A 306 10.08 15.15 18.62
N SER A 307 11.16 15.90 18.70
CA SER A 307 11.46 16.76 19.86
C SER A 307 10.47 17.93 19.97
N ASN A 308 10.17 18.61 18.83
CA ASN A 308 9.27 19.77 18.76
C ASN A 308 8.04 19.44 17.96
N PHE A 309 7.21 18.50 18.47
CA PHE A 309 6.09 17.94 17.71
C PHE A 309 4.99 18.97 17.39
N GLU A 310 4.73 19.94 18.28
CA GLU A 310 3.71 21.00 18.03
C GLU A 310 4.11 21.91 16.88
N ASP A 311 5.40 22.26 16.75
CA ASP A 311 5.90 23.08 15.65
C ASP A 311 5.80 22.33 14.31
N LEU A 312 6.05 21.02 14.32
CA LEU A 312 5.84 20.14 13.16
C LEU A 312 4.35 20.07 12.77
N LYS A 313 3.46 19.96 13.75
CA LYS A 313 2.00 19.94 13.54
C LYS A 313 1.54 21.21 12.86
N VAL A 314 1.89 22.37 13.42
CA VAL A 314 1.53 23.67 12.84
C VAL A 314 2.06 23.82 11.43
N LEU A 315 3.32 23.42 11.18
CA LEU A 315 3.91 23.45 9.85
C LEU A 315 3.12 22.61 8.83
N ILE A 316 2.71 21.39 9.20
CA ILE A 316 1.93 20.50 8.33
C ILE A 316 0.55 21.10 8.06
N GLU A 317 -0.18 21.51 9.10
CA GLU A 317 -1.53 22.07 9.00
C GLU A 317 -1.55 23.32 8.13
N ASP A 318 -0.69 24.29 8.40
CA ASP A 318 -0.60 25.53 7.65
C ASP A 318 -0.23 25.31 6.18
N THR A 319 0.71 24.39 5.93
CA THR A 319 1.14 24.07 4.57
C THR A 319 0.00 23.46 3.76
N ILE A 320 -0.71 22.50 4.31
CA ILE A 320 -1.82 21.82 3.62
C ILE A 320 -2.96 22.82 3.37
N ILE A 321 -3.42 23.50 4.42
CA ILE A 321 -4.54 24.44 4.35
C ILE A 321 -4.25 25.59 3.38
N SER A 322 -3.07 26.19 3.46
CA SER A 322 -2.69 27.30 2.57
C SER A 322 -2.58 26.87 1.11
N THR A 323 -2.04 25.67 0.85
CA THR A 323 -1.91 25.12 -0.51
C THR A 323 -3.26 24.82 -1.13
N ILE A 324 -4.18 24.20 -0.38
CA ILE A 324 -5.52 23.89 -0.86
C ILE A 324 -6.30 25.20 -1.10
N LYS A 325 -6.30 26.12 -0.15
CA LYS A 325 -6.98 27.43 -0.29
C LYS A 325 -6.47 28.23 -1.49
N LYS A 326 -5.15 28.30 -1.68
CA LYS A 326 -4.55 28.99 -2.82
C LYS A 326 -5.02 28.43 -4.16
N LYS A 327 -5.22 27.12 -4.25
CA LYS A 327 -5.70 26.45 -5.48
C LYS A 327 -7.19 26.67 -5.73
N ILE A 328 -8.01 26.62 -4.67
CA ILE A 328 -9.46 26.78 -4.76
C ILE A 328 -9.83 28.24 -5.04
N LEU A 329 -9.11 29.21 -4.45
CA LEU A 329 -9.39 30.65 -4.57
C LEU A 329 -8.92 31.29 -5.88
N ILE A 330 -8.11 30.55 -6.70
CA ILE A 330 -7.73 31.02 -8.04
C ILE A 330 -8.56 30.21 -9.05
N PRO A 331 -9.77 30.64 -9.42
CA PRO A 331 -10.47 30.03 -10.54
C PRO A 331 -9.62 30.27 -11.78
N LYS A 332 -9.16 29.21 -12.43
CA LYS A 332 -8.67 29.30 -13.80
C LYS A 332 -9.86 29.74 -14.65
N ILE A 333 -9.89 31.00 -15.06
CA ILE A 333 -10.68 31.42 -16.19
C ILE A 333 -10.03 30.66 -17.37
N GLU A 334 -10.59 29.53 -17.74
CA GLU A 334 -10.34 28.98 -19.06
C GLU A 334 -10.93 29.98 -20.04
N THR A 335 -10.08 30.83 -20.59
CA THR A 335 -10.40 31.52 -21.83
C THR A 335 -10.59 30.39 -22.86
N LYS A 336 -11.85 30.01 -23.09
CA LYS A 336 -12.19 29.30 -24.30
C LYS A 336 -11.70 30.20 -25.42
N GLU A 337 -10.64 29.81 -26.12
CA GLU A 337 -10.40 30.30 -27.46
C GLU A 337 -11.69 30.02 -28.23
N GLU A 338 -12.35 31.07 -28.63
CA GLU A 338 -13.51 31.01 -29.52
C GLU A 338 -13.02 30.32 -30.81
N GLY A 339 -13.24 29.01 -30.87
CA GLY A 339 -13.10 28.28 -32.11
C GLY A 339 -14.18 28.80 -33.08
N PRO A 340 -13.94 28.73 -34.40
CA PRO A 340 -14.83 29.31 -35.42
C PRO A 340 -16.26 28.80 -35.21
N GLU A 341 -17.21 29.73 -35.27
CA GLU A 341 -18.66 29.46 -35.20
C GLU A 341 -19.04 28.34 -36.16
N VAL A 342 -19.38 27.18 -35.59
CA VAL A 342 -19.91 26.08 -36.35
C VAL A 342 -21.40 26.31 -36.53
N THR A 343 -21.78 26.81 -37.72
CA THR A 343 -23.17 26.92 -38.14
C THR A 343 -23.77 25.51 -38.27
N TYR A 344 -24.63 25.15 -37.31
CA TYR A 344 -25.40 23.89 -37.38
C TYR A 344 -26.44 24.00 -38.50
N ARG A 345 -26.21 23.28 -39.63
CA ARG A 345 -27.28 22.95 -40.57
C ARG A 345 -28.06 21.77 -40.02
N ASN A 346 -29.33 21.99 -39.72
CA ASN A 346 -30.27 20.92 -39.38
C ASN A 346 -30.38 19.91 -40.55
N LEU A 347 -29.69 18.80 -40.44
CA LEU A 347 -29.87 17.63 -41.28
C LEU A 347 -30.91 16.72 -40.58
N SER A 348 -32.13 16.70 -41.12
CA SER A 348 -33.16 15.72 -40.74
C SER A 348 -32.72 14.34 -41.24
N LEU A 349 -32.37 13.43 -40.31
CA LEU A 349 -32.11 12.03 -40.62
C LEU A 349 -33.45 11.28 -40.68
N ASN A 350 -33.86 10.83 -41.87
CA ASN A 350 -34.88 9.83 -42.02
C ASN A 350 -34.33 8.45 -41.59
N LEU A 351 -34.81 7.95 -40.46
CA LEU A 351 -34.54 6.59 -40.01
C LEU A 351 -35.62 5.65 -40.59
N GLU A 352 -35.29 5.01 -41.68
CA GLU A 352 -36.01 3.79 -42.09
C GLU A 352 -35.57 2.62 -41.22
N ARG A 353 -36.51 2.04 -40.49
CA ARG A 353 -36.32 0.84 -39.66
C ARG A 353 -36.13 -0.38 -40.57
N ASN A 354 -34.91 -0.89 -40.67
CA ASN A 354 -34.68 -2.25 -41.13
C ASN A 354 -34.57 -3.17 -39.91
N ASN A 355 -35.61 -4.00 -39.73
CA ASN A 355 -35.60 -5.10 -38.76
C ASN A 355 -34.67 -6.21 -39.28
N ILE A 356 -33.52 -6.37 -38.64
CA ILE A 356 -32.69 -7.58 -38.74
C ILE A 356 -32.52 -8.14 -37.32
N ALA A 357 -33.17 -9.29 -37.08
CA ALA A 357 -33.04 -10.04 -35.86
C ALA A 357 -31.63 -10.68 -35.78
N PRO A 358 -30.95 -10.63 -34.62
CA PRO A 358 -29.70 -11.35 -34.45
C PRO A 358 -29.97 -12.84 -34.23
N LYS A 359 -29.24 -13.70 -34.94
CA LYS A 359 -29.14 -15.12 -34.66
C LYS A 359 -28.31 -15.32 -33.41
N GLU A 360 -28.87 -16.00 -32.42
CA GLU A 360 -28.18 -16.53 -31.27
C GLU A 360 -27.24 -17.68 -31.70
N GLU A 361 -25.94 -17.51 -31.50
CA GLU A 361 -24.98 -18.62 -31.49
C GLU A 361 -24.78 -19.11 -30.06
N GLU A 362 -25.37 -20.26 -29.76
CA GLU A 362 -25.09 -21.01 -28.51
C GLU A 362 -23.63 -21.49 -28.50
N LYS A 363 -22.84 -20.98 -27.55
CA LYS A 363 -21.51 -21.54 -27.20
C LYS A 363 -21.70 -22.69 -26.20
N THR A 364 -21.61 -23.91 -26.69
CA THR A 364 -21.55 -25.11 -25.86
C THR A 364 -20.14 -25.25 -25.27
N TYR A 365 -20.07 -25.21 -23.94
CA TYR A 365 -18.83 -25.55 -23.19
C TYR A 365 -18.67 -27.07 -23.11
N SER A 366 -17.43 -27.57 -23.29
CA SER A 366 -17.13 -28.99 -23.26
C SER A 366 -17.19 -29.55 -21.81
N ASP A 367 -17.53 -30.83 -21.69
CA ASP A 367 -17.69 -31.48 -20.38
C ASP A 367 -16.38 -31.54 -19.55
N GLU A 368 -15.22 -31.35 -20.16
CA GLU A 368 -13.93 -31.26 -19.49
C GLU A 368 -13.74 -29.95 -18.70
N ASP A 369 -14.40 -28.85 -19.10
CA ASP A 369 -14.33 -27.58 -18.40
C ASP A 369 -15.21 -27.59 -17.13
N LYS A 370 -16.27 -28.38 -17.12
CA LYS A 370 -17.15 -28.58 -15.95
C LYS A 370 -16.51 -29.45 -14.86
N GLU A 371 -15.71 -30.42 -15.22
CA GLU A 371 -14.98 -31.25 -14.25
C GLU A 371 -13.84 -30.48 -13.57
N ARG A 372 -13.22 -29.52 -14.26
CA ARG A 372 -12.18 -28.66 -13.65
C ARG A 372 -12.75 -27.66 -12.64
N LEU A 373 -13.97 -27.19 -12.85
CA LEU A 373 -14.65 -26.30 -11.88
C LEU A 373 -15.10 -27.05 -10.63
N ASN A 374 -15.60 -28.28 -10.75
CA ASN A 374 -16.07 -29.06 -9.60
C ASN A 374 -14.94 -29.54 -8.67
N ASN A 375 -13.73 -29.70 -9.19
CA ASN A 375 -12.57 -30.07 -8.38
C ASN A 375 -11.94 -28.90 -7.59
N LEU A 376 -12.33 -27.66 -7.88
CA LEU A 376 -11.91 -26.45 -7.16
C LEU A 376 -12.83 -26.08 -5.98
N VAL A 377 -14.05 -26.58 -5.97
CA VAL A 377 -15.07 -26.22 -4.95
C VAL A 377 -14.98 -27.07 -3.67
N ASN A 378 -14.28 -28.19 -3.69
CA ASN A 378 -14.22 -29.12 -2.54
C ASN A 378 -13.05 -28.90 -1.57
N PHE A 379 -12.39 -27.75 -1.56
CA PHE A 379 -11.28 -27.45 -0.66
C PHE A 379 -11.41 -26.12 0.06
N VAL A 380 -12.54 -25.84 0.72
CA VAL A 380 -12.60 -24.78 1.74
C VAL A 380 -13.54 -25.23 2.84
N GLU A 381 -13.05 -25.93 3.83
CA GLU A 381 -13.58 -25.88 5.18
C GLU A 381 -12.83 -24.78 5.95
N GLU A 382 -13.54 -23.76 6.35
CA GLU A 382 -13.04 -22.68 7.20
C GLU A 382 -12.78 -23.16 8.62
N PRO A 383 -11.66 -22.79 9.24
CA PRO A 383 -11.61 -22.68 10.68
C PRO A 383 -11.86 -21.25 11.13
N ASN A 384 -12.94 -21.04 11.87
CA ASN A 384 -13.15 -19.89 12.73
C ASN A 384 -11.89 -19.60 13.56
N ASN A 385 -11.31 -18.44 13.41
CA ASN A 385 -10.40 -17.87 14.38
C ASN A 385 -10.94 -16.53 14.86
N GLU A 386 -11.55 -16.61 16.02
CA GLU A 386 -11.77 -15.48 16.92
C GLU A 386 -10.42 -14.82 17.23
N TYR A 387 -10.28 -13.58 16.87
CA TYR A 387 -9.24 -12.71 17.42
C TYR A 387 -9.85 -11.96 18.59
N ASP A 388 -9.39 -12.29 19.80
CA ASP A 388 -9.53 -11.50 21.00
C ASP A 388 -9.00 -10.08 20.75
N ASN A 389 -9.91 -9.15 20.59
CA ASN A 389 -9.70 -7.75 20.90
C ASN A 389 -10.23 -7.54 22.32
N GLU A 390 -9.35 -7.51 23.29
CA GLU A 390 -9.64 -6.91 24.58
C GLU A 390 -9.79 -5.39 24.38
N GLU A 391 -10.96 -4.96 23.97
CA GLU A 391 -11.49 -3.63 24.26
C GLU A 391 -12.44 -3.81 25.45
N GLU A 392 -12.14 -3.08 26.52
CA GLU A 392 -12.97 -2.96 27.70
C GLU A 392 -14.41 -2.63 27.26
N LYS A 393 -15.30 -3.63 27.37
CA LYS A 393 -16.73 -3.44 27.27
C LYS A 393 -17.19 -2.91 28.60
N GLU A 394 -17.44 -1.62 28.69
CA GLU A 394 -18.40 -1.11 29.63
C GLU A 394 -19.79 -1.67 29.27
N ASP A 395 -20.30 -2.53 30.12
CA ASP A 395 -21.66 -3.05 30.09
C ASP A 395 -22.67 -1.90 30.22
N TYR A 396 -23.28 -1.51 29.10
CA TYR A 396 -24.60 -0.89 29.10
C TYR A 396 -25.45 -1.61 28.04
N ALA A 397 -25.93 -2.80 28.42
CA ALA A 397 -27.06 -3.41 27.73
C ALA A 397 -28.34 -2.74 28.24
N GLU A 398 -28.65 -1.54 27.74
CA GLU A 398 -30.03 -1.07 27.74
C GLU A 398 -30.71 -1.63 26.49
N GLU A 399 -31.71 -2.46 26.67
CA GLU A 399 -32.68 -2.81 25.62
C GLU A 399 -33.24 -1.50 25.04
N ILE A 400 -32.76 -1.11 23.85
CA ILE A 400 -33.37 -0.01 23.10
C ILE A 400 -34.70 -0.52 22.58
N VAL A 401 -35.75 -0.28 23.35
CA VAL A 401 -37.14 -0.31 22.89
C VAL A 401 -37.22 0.73 21.79
N HIS A 402 -37.37 0.30 20.53
CA HIS A 402 -37.64 1.19 19.40
C HIS A 402 -39.04 1.81 19.58
N ASP A 403 -39.14 2.86 20.40
CA ASP A 403 -40.29 3.73 20.38
C ASP A 403 -40.38 4.36 18.98
N LYS A 404 -41.49 4.11 18.30
CA LYS A 404 -41.78 4.78 17.03
C LYS A 404 -41.79 6.29 17.29
N LEU A 405 -41.04 7.05 16.47
CA LEU A 405 -41.06 8.49 16.49
C LEU A 405 -42.52 8.98 16.51
N PRO A 406 -42.91 9.89 17.42
CA PRO A 406 -44.24 10.44 17.43
C PRO A 406 -44.53 11.22 16.13
N GLU A 407 -45.79 11.36 15.74
CA GLU A 407 -46.13 12.26 14.63
C GLU A 407 -45.63 13.67 14.91
N LEU A 408 -44.92 14.22 13.96
CA LEU A 408 -44.26 15.54 14.04
C LEU A 408 -44.79 16.43 12.93
N TYR A 409 -45.18 17.63 13.25
CA TYR A 409 -45.64 18.65 12.28
C TYR A 409 -44.53 19.68 12.04
N PRO A 410 -44.01 19.81 10.83
CA PRO A 410 -42.97 20.81 10.54
C PRO A 410 -43.53 22.23 10.55
N ILE A 411 -42.90 23.12 11.32
CA ILE A 411 -43.30 24.53 11.42
C ILE A 411 -42.33 25.51 10.76
N GLY A 412 -41.09 25.09 10.51
CA GLY A 412 -40.14 25.97 9.84
C GLY A 412 -38.73 25.42 9.79
N LEU A 413 -37.85 26.21 9.21
CA LEU A 413 -36.42 25.96 9.10
C LEU A 413 -35.66 26.93 9.99
N ALA A 414 -34.78 26.47 10.86
CA ALA A 414 -33.89 27.25 11.69
C ALA A 414 -32.46 27.11 11.20
N LEU A 415 -31.72 28.23 11.10
CA LEU A 415 -30.31 28.30 10.70
C LEU A 415 -29.99 27.65 9.33
N GLY A 416 -31.02 27.41 8.50
CA GLY A 416 -30.84 26.75 7.20
C GLY A 416 -30.55 25.25 7.23
N THR A 417 -30.38 24.64 8.41
CA THR A 417 -29.92 23.26 8.60
C THR A 417 -30.88 22.44 9.46
N TYR A 418 -31.66 23.08 10.36
CA TYR A 418 -32.55 22.40 11.29
C TYR A 418 -34.02 22.57 10.92
N ILE A 419 -34.74 21.47 10.76
CA ILE A 419 -36.20 21.45 10.62
C ILE A 419 -36.79 21.53 12.02
N VAL A 420 -37.57 22.57 12.28
CA VAL A 420 -38.32 22.74 13.54
C VAL A 420 -39.67 22.09 13.37
N CYS A 421 -39.97 21.12 14.22
CA CYS A 421 -41.25 20.40 14.27
C CYS A 421 -41.90 20.57 15.63
N GLU A 422 -43.22 20.47 15.69
CA GLU A 422 -43.98 20.43 16.93
C GLU A 422 -44.95 19.27 16.98
N ASN A 423 -45.33 18.89 18.19
CA ASN A 423 -46.45 18.04 18.48
C ASN A 423 -47.02 18.37 19.88
N GLU A 424 -48.01 17.62 20.35
CA GLU A 424 -48.63 17.82 21.66
C GLU A 424 -47.64 17.72 22.85
N LYS A 425 -46.48 17.11 22.67
CA LYS A 425 -45.48 16.89 23.72
C LYS A 425 -44.36 17.95 23.72
N GLY A 426 -44.22 18.76 22.64
CA GLY A 426 -43.21 19.81 22.60
C GLY A 426 -42.68 20.13 21.22
N ILE A 427 -41.54 20.84 21.21
CA ILE A 427 -40.82 21.25 19.99
C ILE A 427 -39.63 20.32 19.76
N TYR A 428 -39.46 19.88 18.54
CA TYR A 428 -38.39 18.99 18.09
C TYR A 428 -37.53 19.69 17.04
N LEU A 429 -36.24 19.52 17.17
CA LEU A 429 -35.27 19.98 16.18
C LEU A 429 -34.69 18.77 15.47
N ILE A 430 -34.86 18.68 14.17
CA ILE A 430 -34.33 17.62 13.34
C ILE A 430 -33.20 18.20 12.50
N ASP A 431 -32.00 17.65 12.65
CA ASP A 431 -30.90 17.97 11.76
C ASP A 431 -31.20 17.39 10.37
N GLN A 432 -31.33 18.28 9.37
CA GLN A 432 -31.72 17.89 8.01
C GLN A 432 -30.70 16.94 7.41
N HIS A 433 -29.41 17.13 7.69
CA HIS A 433 -28.33 16.31 7.12
C HIS A 433 -28.35 14.90 7.73
N ALA A 434 -28.43 14.80 9.05
CA ALA A 434 -28.53 13.50 9.75
C ALA A 434 -29.82 12.74 9.36
N ALA A 435 -30.94 13.45 9.17
CA ALA A 435 -32.18 12.84 8.71
C ALA A 435 -32.06 12.29 7.27
N GLU A 436 -31.44 13.04 6.37
CA GLU A 436 -31.21 12.63 4.99
C GLU A 436 -30.26 11.42 4.92
N GLU A 437 -29.18 11.41 5.69
CA GLU A 437 -28.27 10.27 5.81
C GLU A 437 -29.01 9.02 6.30
N ARG A 438 -29.86 9.15 7.31
CA ARG A 438 -30.64 8.02 7.84
C ARG A 438 -31.61 7.46 6.82
N VAL A 439 -32.35 8.32 6.12
CA VAL A 439 -33.29 7.91 5.07
C VAL A 439 -32.53 7.22 3.91
N ASN A 440 -31.40 7.78 3.51
CA ASN A 440 -30.56 7.19 2.45
C ASN A 440 -29.96 5.85 2.89
N TYR A 441 -29.54 5.73 4.15
CA TYR A 441 -29.04 4.47 4.72
C TYR A 441 -30.14 3.38 4.69
N GLU A 442 -31.34 3.67 5.20
CA GLU A 442 -32.45 2.70 5.22
C GLU A 442 -32.88 2.30 3.82
N ARG A 443 -32.93 3.28 2.89
CA ARG A 443 -33.24 3.01 1.49
C ARG A 443 -32.21 2.11 0.83
N ASN A 444 -30.93 2.41 1.02
CA ASN A 444 -29.84 1.62 0.42
C ASN A 444 -29.76 0.23 1.06
N TYR A 445 -29.96 0.13 2.38
CA TYR A 445 -30.03 -1.14 3.09
C TYR A 445 -31.19 -2.01 2.56
N TYR A 446 -32.36 -1.40 2.33
CA TYR A 446 -33.48 -2.10 1.75
C TYR A 446 -33.20 -2.57 0.32
N LEU A 447 -32.61 -1.73 -0.52
CA LEU A 447 -32.23 -2.07 -1.91
C LEU A 447 -31.18 -3.18 -1.95
N LEU A 448 -30.21 -3.17 -1.06
CA LEU A 448 -29.18 -4.22 -0.95
C LEU A 448 -29.74 -5.55 -0.45
N SER A 449 -30.71 -5.48 0.47
CA SER A 449 -31.39 -6.70 0.99
C SER A 449 -32.46 -7.26 0.06
N HIS A 450 -32.91 -6.48 -0.93
CA HIS A 450 -33.90 -6.86 -1.95
C HIS A 450 -33.40 -6.44 -3.32
N PRO A 451 -32.40 -7.14 -3.88
CA PRO A 451 -31.84 -6.78 -5.19
C PRO A 451 -32.92 -6.95 -6.25
N ASN A 452 -33.32 -5.84 -6.87
CA ASN A 452 -34.13 -5.89 -8.08
C ASN A 452 -33.26 -6.38 -9.23
N ASN A 453 -33.74 -7.39 -9.96
CA ASN A 453 -33.07 -7.92 -11.14
C ASN A 453 -33.12 -6.97 -12.37
N ASP A 454 -33.56 -5.75 -12.20
CA ASP A 454 -33.56 -4.73 -13.26
C ASP A 454 -32.15 -4.10 -13.36
N ILE A 455 -31.19 -4.87 -13.85
CA ILE A 455 -29.85 -4.39 -14.14
C ILE A 455 -29.91 -3.54 -15.40
N ILE A 456 -29.86 -2.23 -15.27
CA ILE A 456 -29.64 -1.32 -16.38
C ILE A 456 -28.15 -1.38 -16.73
N SER A 457 -27.79 -2.16 -17.74
CA SER A 457 -26.43 -2.17 -18.27
C SER A 457 -26.15 -0.80 -18.93
N PRO A 458 -25.16 -0.03 -18.46
CA PRO A 458 -24.81 1.22 -19.11
C PRO A 458 -24.32 0.93 -20.53
N LEU A 459 -24.73 1.77 -21.48
CA LEU A 459 -24.36 1.66 -22.90
C LEU A 459 -22.82 1.71 -23.11
N VAL A 460 -22.11 2.33 -22.18
CA VAL A 460 -20.66 2.42 -22.16
C VAL A 460 -20.20 1.89 -20.79
N PRO A 461 -19.26 0.94 -20.75
CA PRO A 461 -18.75 0.42 -19.49
C PRO A 461 -18.09 1.52 -18.66
N ILE A 462 -18.37 1.54 -17.36
CA ILE A 462 -17.68 2.45 -16.42
C ILE A 462 -16.28 1.88 -16.14
N VAL A 463 -15.26 2.60 -16.56
CA VAL A 463 -13.86 2.21 -16.30
C VAL A 463 -13.39 2.85 -15.01
N ILE A 464 -13.07 2.01 -14.01
CA ILE A 464 -12.50 2.46 -12.74
C ILE A 464 -10.99 2.16 -12.77
N THR A 465 -10.18 3.21 -12.68
CA THR A 465 -8.72 3.08 -12.60
C THR A 465 -8.32 2.96 -11.13
N LEU A 466 -7.71 1.85 -10.76
CA LEU A 466 -7.27 1.55 -9.39
C LEU A 466 -5.75 1.36 -9.36
N PRO A 467 -5.09 1.70 -8.23
CA PRO A 467 -3.72 1.27 -7.97
C PRO A 467 -3.60 -0.26 -8.00
N ASN A 468 -2.44 -0.77 -8.43
CA ASN A 468 -2.25 -2.22 -8.61
C ASN A 468 -2.54 -3.04 -7.36
N ASN A 469 -2.21 -2.54 -6.17
CA ASN A 469 -2.48 -3.19 -4.89
C ASN A 469 -3.98 -3.27 -4.57
N GLU A 470 -4.78 -2.28 -4.95
CA GLU A 470 -6.24 -2.29 -4.79
C GLU A 470 -6.90 -3.19 -5.84
N TYR A 471 -6.45 -3.12 -7.09
CA TYR A 471 -6.92 -4.01 -8.15
C TYR A 471 -6.73 -5.49 -7.79
N ILE A 472 -5.57 -5.86 -7.23
CA ILE A 472 -5.29 -7.23 -6.79
C ILE A 472 -6.28 -7.66 -5.70
N LYS A 473 -6.57 -6.81 -4.70
CA LYS A 473 -7.54 -7.10 -3.63
C LYS A 473 -8.97 -7.26 -4.15
N ILE A 474 -9.39 -6.42 -5.10
CA ILE A 474 -10.71 -6.54 -5.72
C ILE A 474 -10.81 -7.82 -6.53
N LYS A 475 -9.76 -8.18 -7.28
CA LYS A 475 -9.72 -9.42 -8.05
C LYS A 475 -9.80 -10.68 -7.18
N GLU A 476 -9.27 -10.64 -5.96
CA GLU A 476 -9.39 -11.73 -4.98
C GLU A 476 -10.84 -11.94 -4.50
N ASN A 477 -11.63 -10.85 -4.45
CA ASN A 477 -13.00 -10.85 -3.91
C ASN A 477 -14.07 -10.58 -5.00
N LEU A 478 -13.79 -10.90 -6.26
CA LEU A 478 -14.73 -10.69 -7.37
C LEU A 478 -16.06 -11.44 -7.17
N ASN A 479 -16.00 -12.64 -6.60
CA ASN A 479 -17.18 -13.43 -6.27
C ASN A 479 -18.15 -12.71 -5.32
N ILE A 480 -17.66 -11.86 -4.40
CA ILE A 480 -18.50 -11.05 -3.50
C ILE A 480 -19.19 -9.89 -4.27
N MET A 481 -18.63 -9.49 -5.42
CA MET A 481 -19.16 -8.40 -6.23
C MET A 481 -20.12 -8.89 -7.33
N GLU A 482 -20.12 -10.18 -7.62
CA GLU A 482 -21.02 -10.82 -8.60
C GLU A 482 -22.34 -11.28 -7.94
N GLU A 483 -22.39 -11.40 -6.60
CA GLU A 483 -23.62 -11.59 -5.82
C GLU A 483 -24.36 -10.27 -5.60
#